data_f8ad64db9fa67509946b9d8174cf7f28
#
_entry.id   f8ad64db9fa67509946b9d8174cf7f28
#
_cell.length_a   1.000
_cell.length_b   1.000
_cell.length_c   1.000
_cell.angle_alpha   90.00
_cell.angle_beta   90.00
_cell.angle_gamma   90.00
#
_symmetry.space_group_name_H-M   'P 1'
#
loop_
_entity.id
_entity.type
_entity.pdbx_description
1 polymer ?
#
loop_
_entity_poly.entity_id
_entity_poly.type
_entity_poly.pdbx_seq_one_letter_code
_entity_poly.pdbx_strand_id
1 'polypeptide(L)'
;MHFYCPCGNRISDTTDNIPHKAYLLPDQDKINYCAALEQIIQAEHLSVEEKLDQILVRLQGHYLSRCIYQCSRCGRLFVDDTSYNLHSFLPEAPVDKHLTASSKVCKDYGKCKPEVCMRESKTSEET
;
A
#
# COMPACT_ATOMS: atom_id res chain seq x y z
N MET A 1 -8.63 -11.53 -7.65
CA MET A 1 -9.90 -10.96 -7.22
C MET A 1 -10.24 -9.75 -8.10
N HIS A 2 -11.50 -9.55 -8.36
CA HIS A 2 -11.98 -8.32 -8.99
C HIS A 2 -13.36 -7.98 -8.43
N PHE A 3 -13.73 -6.72 -8.52
CA PHE A 3 -15.06 -6.23 -8.15
C PHE A 3 -15.42 -5.04 -9.02
N TYR A 4 -16.67 -4.63 -8.98
CA TYR A 4 -17.18 -3.54 -9.80
C TYR A 4 -17.55 -2.34 -8.94
N CYS A 5 -17.07 -1.18 -9.36
CA CYS A 5 -17.56 0.08 -8.81
C CYS A 5 -19.01 0.31 -9.23
N PRO A 6 -19.84 0.97 -8.42
CA PRO A 6 -21.19 1.36 -8.85
C PRO A 6 -21.23 2.16 -10.14
N CYS A 7 -20.14 2.83 -10.54
CA CYS A 7 -20.06 3.52 -11.83
C CYS A 7 -19.87 2.57 -13.03
N GLY A 8 -19.72 1.28 -12.79
CA GLY A 8 -19.54 0.26 -13.83
C GLY A 8 -18.09 -0.10 -14.11
N ASN A 9 -17.12 0.62 -13.56
CA ASN A 9 -15.72 0.32 -13.77
C ASN A 9 -15.31 -0.96 -13.02
N ARG A 10 -14.57 -1.84 -13.69
CA ARG A 10 -14.01 -3.05 -13.08
C ARG A 10 -12.70 -2.70 -12.36
N ILE A 11 -12.58 -3.12 -11.11
CA ILE A 11 -11.38 -2.95 -10.29
C ILE A 11 -10.78 -4.33 -10.06
N SER A 12 -9.56 -4.52 -10.56
CA SER A 12 -8.84 -5.79 -10.49
C SER A 12 -7.74 -5.76 -9.43
N ASP A 13 -7.58 -6.88 -8.73
CA ASP A 13 -6.49 -7.11 -7.78
C ASP A 13 -5.92 -8.51 -8.03
N THR A 14 -5.27 -8.67 -9.19
CA THR A 14 -4.74 -9.97 -9.62
C THR A 14 -3.24 -9.96 -9.89
N THR A 15 -2.62 -8.78 -9.86
CA THR A 15 -1.19 -8.59 -10.10
C THR A 15 -0.57 -7.73 -9.02
N ASP A 16 0.75 -7.63 -9.03
CA ASP A 16 1.49 -6.73 -8.15
C ASP A 16 1.66 -5.36 -8.81
N ASN A 17 2.09 -4.39 -8.03
CA ASN A 17 2.38 -3.02 -8.51
C ASN A 17 1.16 -2.33 -9.14
N ILE A 18 0.01 -2.48 -8.53
CA ILE A 18 -1.25 -1.94 -9.02
C ILE A 18 -1.38 -0.46 -8.65
N PRO A 19 -1.57 0.46 -9.64
CA PRO A 19 -1.65 1.89 -9.32
C PRO A 19 -2.94 2.30 -8.60
N HIS A 20 -4.00 1.51 -8.67
CA HIS A 20 -5.28 1.80 -8.03
C HIS A 20 -5.44 1.09 -6.67
N LYS A 21 -4.35 0.58 -6.11
CA LYS A 21 -4.34 -0.10 -4.81
C LYS A 21 -3.27 0.49 -3.92
N ALA A 22 -3.59 0.65 -2.64
CA ALA A 22 -2.64 1.04 -1.61
C ALA A 22 -2.95 0.26 -0.32
N TYR A 23 -2.09 0.42 0.67
CA TYR A 23 -2.27 -0.22 1.97
C TYR A 23 -2.43 0.86 3.04
N LEU A 24 -3.39 0.66 3.93
CA LEU A 24 -3.62 1.51 5.09
C LEU A 24 -3.01 0.83 6.31
N LEU A 25 -2.01 1.43 6.90
CA LEU A 25 -1.45 0.98 8.17
C LEU A 25 -1.93 1.92 9.28
N PRO A 26 -2.74 1.43 10.24
CA PRO A 26 -3.14 2.26 11.36
C PRO A 26 -1.92 2.75 12.16
N ASP A 27 -1.97 3.99 12.63
CA ASP A 27 -0.85 4.56 13.39
C ASP A 27 -0.55 3.74 14.66
N GLN A 28 -1.57 3.20 15.28
CA GLN A 28 -1.41 2.32 16.45
C GLN A 28 -0.62 1.05 16.17
N ASP A 29 -0.64 0.57 14.92
CA ASP A 29 0.05 -0.66 14.52
C ASP A 29 1.47 -0.42 14.01
N LYS A 30 1.84 0.84 13.81
CA LYS A 30 3.13 1.21 13.21
C LYS A 30 4.32 0.68 14.02
N ILE A 31 4.28 0.83 15.35
CA ILE A 31 5.35 0.37 16.24
C ILE A 31 5.49 -1.16 16.18
N ASN A 32 4.37 -1.87 16.22
CA ASN A 32 4.38 -3.33 16.13
C ASN A 32 4.88 -3.82 14.77
N TYR A 33 4.52 -3.12 13.71
CA TYR A 33 5.00 -3.42 12.36
C TYR A 33 6.53 -3.27 12.27
N CYS A 34 7.05 -2.15 12.76
CA CYS A 34 8.49 -1.91 12.79
C CYS A 34 9.23 -2.92 13.68
N ALA A 35 8.67 -3.27 14.84
CA ALA A 35 9.25 -4.27 15.74
C ALA A 35 9.30 -5.65 15.07
N ALA A 36 8.28 -6.02 14.33
CA ALA A 36 8.25 -7.29 13.61
C ALA A 36 9.33 -7.35 12.53
N LEU A 37 9.53 -6.26 11.78
CA LEU A 37 10.61 -6.18 10.80
C LEU A 37 11.99 -6.24 11.46
N GLU A 38 12.17 -5.54 12.57
CA GLU A 38 13.43 -5.55 13.32
C GLU A 38 13.80 -6.96 13.80
N GLN A 39 12.83 -7.70 14.32
CA GLN A 39 13.05 -9.09 14.74
C GLN A 39 13.52 -9.97 13.59
N ILE A 40 12.94 -9.80 12.40
CA ILE A 40 13.34 -10.55 11.21
C ILE A 40 14.77 -10.20 10.82
N ILE A 41 15.10 -8.91 10.79
CA ILE A 41 16.44 -8.44 10.41
C ILE A 41 17.51 -8.95 11.37
N GLN A 42 17.21 -8.98 12.66
CA GLN A 42 18.15 -9.40 13.70
C GLN A 42 18.22 -10.92 13.92
N ALA A 43 17.38 -11.69 13.27
CA ALA A 43 17.37 -13.15 13.41
C ALA A 43 18.62 -13.77 12.80
N GLU A 44 19.53 -14.28 13.65
CA GLU A 44 20.80 -14.85 13.20
C GLU A 44 20.65 -16.21 12.51
N HIS A 45 19.58 -16.94 12.83
CA HIS A 45 19.33 -18.27 12.27
C HIS A 45 18.71 -18.26 10.88
N LEU A 46 18.33 -17.08 10.36
CA LEU A 46 17.72 -16.93 9.06
C LEU A 46 18.75 -16.46 8.03
N SER A 47 18.72 -17.04 6.84
CA SER A 47 19.46 -16.54 5.68
C SER A 47 18.88 -15.21 5.20
N VAL A 48 19.61 -14.50 4.36
CA VAL A 48 19.10 -13.27 3.73
C VAL A 48 17.83 -13.55 2.93
N GLU A 49 17.79 -14.66 2.19
CA GLU A 49 16.62 -15.04 1.41
C GLU A 49 15.41 -15.32 2.31
N GLU A 50 15.60 -16.03 3.41
CA GLU A 50 14.53 -16.31 4.35
C GLU A 50 14.00 -15.02 5.00
N LYS A 51 14.90 -14.08 5.34
CA LYS A 51 14.51 -12.78 5.88
C LYS A 51 13.67 -11.98 4.89
N LEU A 52 14.08 -11.95 3.62
CA LEU A 52 13.34 -11.26 2.56
C LEU A 52 11.95 -11.86 2.37
N ASP A 53 11.85 -13.18 2.37
CA ASP A 53 10.56 -13.86 2.26
C ASP A 53 9.62 -13.48 3.41
N GLN A 54 10.13 -13.45 4.64
CA GLN A 54 9.33 -13.07 5.80
C GLN A 54 8.92 -11.59 5.77
N ILE A 55 9.79 -10.70 5.31
CA ILE A 55 9.47 -9.29 5.14
C ILE A 55 8.37 -9.11 4.09
N LEU A 56 8.46 -9.82 2.96
CA LEU A 56 7.44 -9.77 1.91
C LEU A 56 6.07 -10.24 2.41
N VAL A 57 6.04 -11.29 3.21
CA VAL A 57 4.80 -11.76 3.84
C VAL A 57 4.16 -10.67 4.71
N ARG A 58 4.96 -9.93 5.46
CA ARG A 58 4.48 -8.80 6.28
C ARG A 58 3.96 -7.65 5.43
N LEU A 59 4.64 -7.35 4.31
CA LEU A 59 4.26 -6.28 3.40
C LEU A 59 3.00 -6.60 2.59
N GLN A 60 2.68 -7.87 2.39
CA GLN A 60 1.47 -8.29 1.66
C GLN A 60 0.16 -8.08 2.43
N GLY A 61 0.21 -7.36 3.51
CA GLY A 61 -0.92 -6.57 3.97
C GLY A 61 -1.97 -7.23 4.82
N HIS A 62 -1.97 -8.53 4.98
CA HIS A 62 -3.02 -9.17 5.77
C HIS A 62 -2.72 -9.22 7.27
N TYR A 63 -1.54 -8.82 7.66
CA TYR A 63 -1.11 -8.92 9.05
C TYR A 63 -1.43 -7.67 9.88
N LEU A 64 -1.10 -6.49 9.35
CA LEU A 64 -1.23 -5.25 10.10
C LEU A 64 -1.87 -4.13 9.28
N SER A 65 -2.02 -4.29 7.97
CA SER A 65 -2.56 -3.26 7.09
C SER A 65 -3.85 -3.71 6.42
N ARG A 66 -4.61 -2.74 5.95
CA ARG A 66 -5.83 -2.95 5.17
C ARG A 66 -5.63 -2.45 3.75
N CYS A 67 -6.41 -2.98 2.83
CA CYS A 67 -6.34 -2.53 1.44
C CYS A 67 -7.23 -1.33 1.19
N ILE A 68 -6.72 -0.40 0.38
CA ILE A 68 -7.49 0.72 -0.16
C ILE A 68 -7.44 0.60 -1.68
N TYR A 69 -8.60 0.72 -2.32
CA TYR A 69 -8.69 0.79 -3.78
C TYR A 69 -9.33 2.10 -4.18
N GLN A 70 -8.95 2.62 -5.33
CA GLN A 70 -9.60 3.79 -5.89
C GLN A 70 -10.07 3.50 -7.32
N CYS A 71 -11.33 3.81 -7.59
CA CYS A 71 -11.85 3.74 -8.96
C CYS A 71 -11.19 4.82 -9.81
N SER A 72 -10.51 4.41 -10.87
CA SER A 72 -9.85 5.34 -11.79
C SER A 72 -10.82 6.14 -12.66
N ARG A 73 -12.09 5.76 -12.68
CA ARG A 73 -13.13 6.43 -13.47
C ARG A 73 -13.85 7.52 -12.66
N CYS A 74 -14.37 7.18 -11.47
CA CYS A 74 -15.16 8.12 -10.68
C CYS A 74 -14.48 8.63 -9.42
N GLY A 75 -13.32 8.07 -9.04
CA GLY A 75 -12.57 8.49 -7.86
C GLY A 75 -13.06 7.90 -6.54
N ARG A 76 -14.10 7.06 -6.55
CA ARG A 76 -14.61 6.42 -5.33
C ARG A 76 -13.52 5.58 -4.67
N LEU A 77 -13.41 5.70 -3.35
CA LEU A 77 -12.50 4.89 -2.55
C LEU A 77 -13.22 3.69 -1.98
N PHE A 78 -12.49 2.59 -1.85
CA PHE A 78 -12.95 1.37 -1.21
C PHE A 78 -11.94 1.01 -0.13
N VAL A 79 -12.40 0.93 1.11
CA VAL A 79 -11.54 0.63 2.26
C VAL A 79 -11.98 -0.69 2.86
N ASP A 80 -11.03 -1.61 2.98
CA ASP A 80 -11.24 -2.91 3.61
C ASP A 80 -11.37 -2.73 5.13
N ASP A 81 -12.32 -3.42 5.74
CA ASP A 81 -12.46 -3.43 7.19
C ASP A 81 -11.72 -4.64 7.80
N THR A 82 -11.80 -4.79 9.11
CA THR A 82 -11.14 -5.89 9.82
C THR A 82 -11.73 -7.26 9.51
N SER A 83 -12.87 -7.31 8.85
CA SER A 83 -13.57 -8.55 8.45
C SER A 83 -13.52 -8.80 6.95
N TYR A 84 -12.61 -8.12 6.23
CA TYR A 84 -12.42 -8.23 4.78
C TYR A 84 -13.63 -7.78 3.95
N ASN A 85 -14.44 -6.86 4.49
CA ASN A 85 -15.53 -6.23 3.74
C ASN A 85 -15.09 -4.87 3.23
N LEU A 86 -15.38 -4.59 1.97
CA LEU A 86 -15.07 -3.30 1.36
C LEU A 86 -16.17 -2.28 1.65
N HIS A 87 -15.77 -1.12 2.15
CA HIS A 87 -16.64 0.03 2.37
C HIS A 87 -16.31 1.11 1.37
N SER A 88 -17.30 1.64 0.68
CA SER A 88 -17.07 2.64 -0.38
C SER A 88 -17.42 4.05 0.09
N PHE A 89 -16.62 5.01 -0.38
CA PHE A 89 -16.76 6.42 -0.05
C PHE A 89 -16.70 7.24 -1.34
N LEU A 90 -17.78 7.93 -1.66
CA LEU A 90 -17.83 8.78 -2.83
C LEU A 90 -17.26 10.16 -2.47
N PRO A 91 -16.34 10.73 -3.28
CA PRO A 91 -15.86 12.08 -3.04
C PRO A 91 -16.98 13.11 -3.11
N GLU A 92 -16.99 14.07 -2.18
CA GLU A 92 -17.96 15.17 -2.17
C GLU A 92 -17.68 16.21 -3.26
N ALA A 93 -16.44 16.29 -3.72
CA ALA A 93 -15.98 17.24 -4.73
C ALA A 93 -15.05 16.52 -5.71
N PRO A 94 -14.73 17.11 -6.87
CA PRO A 94 -13.76 16.53 -7.77
C PRO A 94 -12.47 16.20 -7.05
N VAL A 95 -11.94 14.98 -7.27
CA VAL A 95 -10.78 14.45 -6.56
C VAL A 95 -9.77 13.91 -7.56
N ASP A 96 -8.50 13.92 -7.18
CA ASP A 96 -7.46 13.17 -7.89
C ASP A 96 -7.83 11.69 -7.91
N LYS A 97 -7.92 11.10 -9.10
CA LYS A 97 -8.29 9.70 -9.29
C LYS A 97 -7.11 8.74 -9.17
N HIS A 98 -5.96 9.25 -8.75
CA HIS A 98 -4.71 8.50 -8.62
C HIS A 98 -4.11 8.63 -7.22
N LEU A 99 -4.96 8.81 -6.20
CA LEU A 99 -4.52 8.94 -4.80
C LEU A 99 -3.75 7.73 -4.29
N THR A 100 -4.05 6.55 -4.82
CA THR A 100 -3.38 5.30 -4.44
C THR A 100 -2.11 5.03 -5.22
N ALA A 101 -1.87 5.78 -6.30
CA ALA A 101 -0.68 5.59 -7.12
C ALA A 101 0.56 6.17 -6.43
N SER A 102 1.73 5.63 -6.76
CA SER A 102 2.99 6.14 -6.24
C SER A 102 3.25 7.56 -6.69
N SER A 103 3.58 8.44 -5.74
CA SER A 103 4.08 9.79 -6.02
C SER A 103 5.61 9.82 -6.16
N LYS A 104 6.28 8.68 -6.02
CA LYS A 104 7.73 8.58 -6.06
C LYS A 104 8.25 8.50 -7.49
N VAL A 105 9.47 9.00 -7.70
CA VAL A 105 10.15 8.93 -9.00
C VAL A 105 10.51 7.50 -9.37
N CYS A 106 10.84 6.67 -8.37
CA CYS A 106 11.17 5.27 -8.59
C CYS A 106 9.96 4.50 -9.08
N LYS A 107 9.98 4.12 -10.35
CA LYS A 107 8.93 3.31 -10.98
C LYS A 107 9.35 1.87 -11.21
N ASP A 108 10.63 1.56 -11.04
CA ASP A 108 11.18 0.22 -11.22
C ASP A 108 11.09 -0.53 -9.90
N TYR A 109 10.12 -1.41 -9.83
CA TYR A 109 9.90 -2.25 -8.67
C TYR A 109 11.17 -2.98 -8.24
N GLY A 110 11.56 -2.83 -6.98
CA GLY A 110 12.76 -3.46 -6.42
C GLY A 110 14.09 -2.78 -6.77
N LYS A 111 14.06 -1.70 -7.55
CA LYS A 111 15.27 -0.98 -7.97
C LYS A 111 15.34 0.45 -7.43
N CYS A 112 14.36 0.87 -6.66
CA CYS A 112 14.35 2.20 -6.08
C CYS A 112 15.49 2.38 -5.09
N LYS A 113 16.29 3.44 -5.29
CA LYS A 113 17.36 3.79 -4.35
C LYS A 113 16.77 4.59 -3.18
N PRO A 114 17.08 4.23 -1.93
CA PRO A 114 16.53 4.93 -0.77
C PRO A 114 16.74 6.45 -0.81
N GLU A 115 17.88 6.92 -1.31
CA GLU A 115 18.18 8.34 -1.40
C GLU A 115 17.17 9.12 -2.26
N VAL A 116 16.71 8.53 -3.35
CA VAL A 116 15.74 9.17 -4.23
C VAL A 116 14.38 9.28 -3.54
N CYS A 117 13.96 8.23 -2.88
CA CYS A 117 12.69 8.21 -2.16
C CYS A 117 12.71 9.20 -0.97
N MET A 118 13.83 9.32 -0.27
CA MET A 118 13.99 10.26 0.83
C MET A 118 13.94 11.72 0.39
N ARG A 119 14.48 12.05 -0.79
CA ARG A 119 14.41 13.41 -1.33
C ARG A 119 12.97 13.86 -1.54
N GLU A 120 12.14 13.00 -2.09
CA GLU A 120 10.72 13.33 -2.29
C GLU A 120 10.01 13.57 -0.96
N SER A 121 10.30 12.78 0.05
CA SER A 121 9.75 12.97 1.39
C SER A 121 10.14 14.31 1.98
N LYS A 122 11.41 14.73 1.83
CA LYS A 122 11.88 16.04 2.28
C LYS A 122 11.19 17.19 1.57
N THR A 123 11.00 17.08 0.26
CA THR A 123 10.30 18.10 -0.53
C THR A 123 8.86 18.28 -0.05
N SER A 124 8.20 17.20 0.30
CA SER A 124 6.85 17.24 0.86
C SER A 124 6.80 17.94 2.22
N GLU A 125 7.83 17.80 3.02
CA GLU A 125 7.91 18.45 4.34
C GLU A 125 8.15 19.95 4.27
N GLU A 126 8.78 20.44 3.21
CA GLU A 126 9.06 21.87 3.01
C GLU A 126 7.83 22.67 2.59
N THR A 127 6.79 22.02 2.16
CA THR A 127 5.54 22.65 1.77
C THR A 127 4.54 22.70 2.90
#